data_574db693d57c67f359c185b636550b87
#
_entry.id   574db693d57c67f359c185b636550b87
#
_cell.length_a   1.000
_cell.length_b   1.000
_cell.length_c   1.000
_cell.angle_alpha   90.00
_cell.angle_beta   90.00
_cell.angle_gamma   90.00
#
_symmetry.space_group_name_H-M   'P 1'
#
loop_
_entity.id
_entity.type
_entity.pdbx_description
1 polymer ?
#
loop_
_entity_poly.entity_id
_entity_poly.type
_entity_poly.pdbx_seq_one_letter_code
_entity_poly.pdbx_strand_id
1 'polypeptide(L)'
;MSRHFSAIEIAEGALLADLAVLAQLVAVYLPPFDLAARLLIALIFAVLVLRRGLRVALLGAAVAGFIVSTLTGLTFALPLALTCGAGLFLGAAMRWRLPHLALIVLGMTGGGATVLALLVLLTLAAGLPLSSFARELANAYQGVAALAGWLAGLL
;
A
#
# COMPACT_ATOMS: atom_id res chain seq x y z
N MET A 1 13.18 -23.53 -14.93
CA MET A 1 12.47 -24.44 -14.02
C MET A 1 11.19 -23.73 -13.57
N SER A 2 10.05 -24.11 -14.13
CA SER A 2 8.72 -23.60 -13.71
C SER A 2 8.37 -24.27 -12.37
N ARG A 3 8.49 -23.54 -11.27
CA ARG A 3 7.93 -24.01 -9.98
C ARG A 3 6.41 -24.00 -10.14
N HIS A 4 5.81 -25.18 -10.20
CA HIS A 4 4.37 -25.33 -10.08
C HIS A 4 3.98 -24.89 -8.66
N PHE A 5 3.00 -23.98 -8.57
CA PHE A 5 2.44 -23.59 -7.28
C PHE A 5 1.78 -24.83 -6.65
N SER A 6 2.07 -25.10 -5.38
CA SER A 6 1.35 -26.16 -4.67
C SER A 6 -0.07 -25.69 -4.35
N ALA A 7 -1.03 -26.62 -4.28
CA ALA A 7 -2.41 -26.29 -3.93
C ALA A 7 -2.50 -25.59 -2.57
N ILE A 8 -1.62 -25.96 -1.64
CA ILE A 8 -1.53 -25.33 -0.30
C ILE A 8 -1.08 -23.86 -0.39
N GLU A 9 -0.12 -23.54 -1.28
CA GLU A 9 0.34 -22.14 -1.46
C GLU A 9 -0.75 -21.26 -2.04
N ILE A 10 -1.53 -21.79 -2.97
CA ILE A 10 -2.66 -21.07 -3.57
C ILE A 10 -3.76 -20.86 -2.52
N ALA A 11 -4.11 -21.91 -1.76
CA ALA A 11 -5.16 -21.83 -0.74
C ALA A 11 -4.80 -20.83 0.38
N GLU A 12 -3.57 -20.87 0.89
CA GLU A 12 -3.11 -19.92 1.91
C GLU A 12 -3.05 -18.48 1.36
N GLY A 13 -2.60 -18.31 0.11
CA GLY A 13 -2.60 -17.03 -0.58
C GLY A 13 -4.00 -16.45 -0.76
N ALA A 14 -4.97 -17.27 -1.14
CA ALA A 14 -6.36 -16.88 -1.30
C ALA A 14 -6.97 -16.46 0.06
N LEU A 15 -6.78 -17.26 1.10
CA LEU A 15 -7.32 -16.97 2.44
C LEU A 15 -6.76 -15.64 3.00
N LEU A 16 -5.47 -15.37 2.80
CA LEU A 16 -4.87 -14.10 3.22
C LEU A 16 -5.33 -12.93 2.35
N ALA A 17 -5.57 -13.15 1.06
CA ALA A 17 -6.17 -12.14 0.18
C ALA A 17 -7.60 -11.80 0.61
N ASP A 18 -8.42 -12.80 0.94
CA ASP A 18 -9.79 -12.60 1.45
C ASP A 18 -9.79 -11.83 2.77
N LEU A 19 -8.86 -12.15 3.67
CA LEU A 19 -8.70 -11.40 4.93
C LEU A 19 -8.33 -9.93 4.68
N ALA A 20 -7.49 -9.66 3.69
CA ALA A 20 -7.15 -8.29 3.30
C ALA A 20 -8.36 -7.55 2.69
N VAL A 21 -9.20 -8.23 1.90
CA VAL A 21 -10.46 -7.68 1.38
C VAL A 21 -11.40 -7.32 2.54
N LEU A 22 -11.58 -8.21 3.51
CA LEU A 22 -12.40 -7.94 4.69
C LEU A 22 -11.87 -6.75 5.49
N ALA A 23 -10.55 -6.67 5.71
CA ALA A 23 -9.93 -5.53 6.38
C ALA A 23 -10.17 -4.22 5.61
N GLN A 24 -10.10 -4.25 4.27
CA GLN A 24 -10.40 -3.07 3.45
C GLN A 24 -11.87 -2.65 3.54
N LEU A 25 -12.81 -3.60 3.58
CA LEU A 25 -14.22 -3.29 3.80
C LEU A 25 -14.44 -2.65 5.18
N VAL A 26 -13.76 -3.13 6.21
CA VAL A 26 -13.77 -2.50 7.54
C VAL A 26 -13.25 -1.07 7.47
N ALA A 27 -12.15 -0.81 6.75
CA ALA A 27 -11.61 0.53 6.56
C ALA A 27 -12.61 1.48 5.88
N VAL A 28 -13.36 0.97 4.89
CA VAL A 28 -14.33 1.78 4.13
C VAL A 28 -15.59 2.08 4.93
N TYR A 29 -16.14 1.10 5.64
CA TYR A 29 -17.43 1.23 6.32
C TYR A 29 -17.32 1.65 7.79
N LEU A 30 -16.13 1.50 8.41
CA LEU A 30 -15.88 1.83 9.80
C LEU A 30 -14.68 2.80 9.91
N PRO A 31 -14.86 4.10 9.62
CA PRO A 31 -13.79 5.09 9.58
C PRO A 31 -12.87 5.13 10.81
N PRO A 32 -13.34 4.88 12.06
CA PRO A 32 -12.45 4.86 13.23
C PRO A 32 -11.37 3.77 13.16
N PHE A 33 -11.59 2.71 12.39
CA PHE A 33 -10.68 1.58 12.25
C PHE A 33 -9.82 1.63 10.98
N ASP A 34 -9.90 2.70 10.17
CA ASP A 34 -9.20 2.82 8.88
C ASP A 34 -7.69 2.60 9.03
N LEU A 35 -7.05 3.27 9.98
CA LEU A 35 -5.62 3.13 10.20
C LEU A 35 -5.23 1.70 10.61
N ALA A 36 -5.98 1.10 11.55
CA ALA A 36 -5.73 -0.26 12.02
C ALA A 36 -5.90 -1.28 10.90
N ALA A 37 -6.95 -1.12 10.08
CA ALA A 37 -7.22 -1.99 8.94
C ALA A 37 -6.11 -1.90 7.87
N ARG A 38 -5.63 -0.70 7.57
CA ARG A 38 -4.51 -0.49 6.63
C ARG A 38 -3.21 -1.14 7.13
N LEU A 39 -2.90 -0.98 8.41
CA LEU A 39 -1.73 -1.63 9.02
C LEU A 39 -1.86 -3.16 8.96
N LEU A 40 -3.06 -3.68 9.21
CA LEU A 40 -3.33 -5.12 9.11
C LEU A 40 -3.14 -5.63 7.68
N ILE A 41 -3.64 -4.93 6.66
CA ILE A 41 -3.45 -5.27 5.25
C ILE A 41 -1.96 -5.32 4.90
N ALA A 42 -1.19 -4.28 5.26
CA ALA A 42 0.24 -4.25 5.01
C ALA A 42 0.96 -5.42 5.71
N LEU A 43 0.58 -5.76 6.95
CA LEU A 43 1.14 -6.88 7.68
C LEU A 43 0.81 -8.23 7.01
N ILE A 44 -0.43 -8.44 6.57
CA ILE A 44 -0.87 -9.65 5.86
C ILE A 44 0.01 -9.88 4.63
N PHE A 45 0.21 -8.85 3.79
CA PHE A 45 1.03 -8.99 2.60
C PHE A 45 2.53 -9.13 2.90
N ALA A 46 3.04 -8.50 3.95
CA ALA A 46 4.41 -8.71 4.39
C ALA A 46 4.65 -10.17 4.83
N VAL A 47 3.74 -10.72 5.63
CA VAL A 47 3.80 -12.13 6.06
C VAL A 47 3.67 -13.08 4.87
N LEU A 48 2.78 -12.78 3.92
CA LEU A 48 2.60 -13.60 2.72
C LEU A 48 3.88 -13.65 1.86
N VAL A 49 4.57 -12.51 1.69
CA VAL A 49 5.88 -12.47 1.00
C VAL A 49 6.93 -13.31 1.73
N LEU A 50 7.00 -13.20 3.06
CA LEU A 50 7.97 -13.95 3.86
C LEU A 50 7.73 -15.46 3.79
N ARG A 51 6.46 -15.89 3.86
CA ARG A 51 6.10 -17.32 3.88
C ARG A 51 6.10 -17.97 2.50
N ARG A 52 5.51 -17.33 1.50
CA ARG A 52 5.24 -17.93 0.17
C ARG A 52 5.98 -17.23 -0.97
N GLY A 53 6.58 -16.09 -0.70
CA GLY A 53 7.35 -15.33 -1.68
C GLY A 53 6.54 -14.31 -2.44
N LEU A 54 7.27 -13.46 -3.15
CA LEU A 54 6.72 -12.28 -3.82
C LEU A 54 5.67 -12.60 -4.89
N ARG A 55 5.84 -13.73 -5.63
CA ARG A 55 4.92 -14.09 -6.72
C ARG A 55 3.52 -14.41 -6.23
N VAL A 56 3.42 -15.23 -5.17
CA VAL A 56 2.12 -15.58 -4.57
C VAL A 56 1.47 -14.35 -3.95
N ALA A 57 2.26 -13.50 -3.30
CA ALA A 57 1.77 -12.27 -2.69
C ALA A 57 1.27 -11.25 -3.74
N LEU A 58 1.92 -11.13 -4.89
CA LEU A 58 1.46 -10.30 -6.02
C LEU A 58 0.14 -10.81 -6.59
N LEU A 59 -0.01 -12.12 -6.77
CA LEU A 59 -1.27 -12.71 -7.22
C LEU A 59 -2.39 -12.44 -6.22
N GLY A 60 -2.13 -12.63 -4.92
CA GLY A 60 -3.08 -12.30 -3.86
C GLY A 60 -3.49 -10.82 -3.85
N ALA A 61 -2.52 -9.91 -4.02
CA ALA A 61 -2.80 -8.48 -4.10
C ALA A 61 -3.64 -8.11 -5.34
N ALA A 62 -3.37 -8.74 -6.50
CA ALA A 62 -4.15 -8.53 -7.71
C ALA A 62 -5.60 -9.02 -7.54
N VAL A 63 -5.80 -10.20 -6.95
CA VAL A 63 -7.13 -10.76 -6.67
C VAL A 63 -7.87 -9.88 -5.67
N ALA A 64 -7.24 -9.49 -4.55
CA ALA A 64 -7.84 -8.60 -3.56
C ALA A 64 -8.23 -7.25 -4.17
N GLY A 65 -7.34 -6.66 -4.98
CA GLY A 65 -7.62 -5.41 -5.71
C GLY A 65 -8.78 -5.53 -6.68
N PHE A 66 -8.88 -6.64 -7.42
CA PHE A 66 -10.00 -6.90 -8.31
C PHE A 66 -11.33 -7.03 -7.54
N ILE A 67 -11.37 -7.81 -6.45
CA ILE A 67 -12.56 -7.97 -5.64
C ILE A 67 -13.02 -6.63 -5.04
N VAL A 68 -12.09 -5.87 -4.44
CA VAL A 68 -12.42 -4.56 -3.86
C VAL A 68 -12.89 -3.58 -4.93
N SER A 69 -12.25 -3.54 -6.10
CA SER A 69 -12.66 -2.65 -7.18
C SER A 69 -14.07 -2.95 -7.70
N THR A 70 -14.46 -4.22 -7.72
CA THR A 70 -15.83 -4.63 -8.12
C THR A 70 -16.87 -4.34 -7.06
N LEU A 71 -16.53 -4.47 -5.77
CA LEU A 71 -17.46 -4.28 -4.66
C LEU A 71 -17.64 -2.80 -4.27
N THR A 72 -16.55 -2.03 -4.25
CA THR A 72 -16.56 -0.66 -3.70
C THR A 72 -16.18 0.41 -4.72
N GLY A 73 -15.77 0.00 -5.90
CA GLY A 73 -15.32 0.89 -6.96
C GLY A 73 -13.81 1.14 -6.93
N LEU A 74 -13.30 1.65 -8.07
CA LEU A 74 -11.87 1.85 -8.31
C LEU A 74 -11.24 2.84 -7.31
N THR A 75 -12.00 3.83 -6.84
CA THR A 75 -11.54 4.84 -5.88
C THR A 75 -11.06 4.21 -4.57
N PHE A 76 -11.74 3.17 -4.09
CA PHE A 76 -11.37 2.47 -2.85
C PHE A 76 -10.34 1.35 -3.07
N ALA A 77 -10.16 0.89 -4.30
CA ALA A 77 -9.10 -0.05 -4.65
C ALA A 77 -7.70 0.59 -4.63
N LEU A 78 -7.60 1.90 -4.86
CA LEU A 78 -6.33 2.63 -4.85
C LEU A 78 -5.63 2.64 -3.48
N PRO A 79 -6.30 3.01 -2.35
CA PRO A 79 -5.73 2.88 -1.02
C PRO A 79 -5.30 1.43 -0.70
N LEU A 80 -6.09 0.44 -1.13
CA LEU A 80 -5.72 -0.96 -0.97
C LEU A 80 -4.42 -1.27 -1.74
N ALA A 81 -4.30 -0.85 -3.00
CA ALA A 81 -3.10 -1.09 -3.80
C ALA A 81 -1.84 -0.48 -3.15
N LEU A 82 -1.96 0.72 -2.57
CA LEU A 82 -0.86 1.37 -1.84
C LEU A 82 -0.47 0.59 -0.59
N THR A 83 -1.45 0.16 0.21
CA THR A 83 -1.19 -0.61 1.44
C THR A 83 -0.64 -2.01 1.14
N CYS A 84 -1.15 -2.68 0.11
CA CYS A 84 -0.59 -3.93 -0.38
C CYS A 84 0.85 -3.73 -0.87
N GLY A 85 1.10 -2.67 -1.65
CA GLY A 85 2.44 -2.32 -2.13
C GLY A 85 3.43 -2.10 -1.00
N ALA A 86 3.03 -1.37 0.05
CA ALA A 86 3.84 -1.16 1.24
C ALA A 86 4.14 -2.50 1.97
N GLY A 87 3.15 -3.37 2.12
CA GLY A 87 3.31 -4.70 2.71
C GLY A 87 4.23 -5.60 1.89
N LEU A 88 4.06 -5.64 0.56
CA LEU A 88 4.91 -6.38 -0.37
C LEU A 88 6.36 -5.91 -0.29
N PHE A 89 6.56 -4.58 -0.28
CA PHE A 89 7.88 -3.98 -0.16
C PHE A 89 8.54 -4.33 1.17
N LEU A 90 7.82 -4.18 2.28
CA LEU A 90 8.33 -4.51 3.61
C LEU A 90 8.71 -5.99 3.72
N GLY A 91 7.85 -6.89 3.25
CA GLY A 91 8.10 -8.32 3.23
C GLY A 91 9.30 -8.70 2.36
N ALA A 92 9.46 -8.09 1.18
CA ALA A 92 10.61 -8.29 0.30
C ALA A 92 11.90 -7.78 0.94
N ALA A 93 11.88 -6.60 1.53
CA ALA A 93 13.01 -5.98 2.21
C ALA A 93 13.51 -6.84 3.39
N MET A 94 12.59 -7.35 4.20
CA MET A 94 12.92 -8.27 5.29
C MET A 94 13.49 -9.59 4.76
N ARG A 95 12.97 -10.12 3.67
CA ARG A 95 13.47 -11.35 3.04
C ARG A 95 14.88 -11.18 2.49
N TRP A 96 15.20 -10.00 1.94
CA TRP A 96 16.54 -9.67 1.41
C TRP A 96 17.53 -9.21 2.48
N ARG A 97 17.09 -9.16 3.76
CA ARG A 97 17.91 -8.72 4.89
C ARG A 97 18.55 -7.34 4.66
N LEU A 98 17.81 -6.43 4.06
CA LEU A 98 18.31 -5.07 3.82
C LEU A 98 18.62 -4.37 5.15
N PRO A 99 19.72 -3.60 5.22
CA PRO A 99 20.03 -2.82 6.40
C PRO A 99 18.94 -1.75 6.60
N HIS A 100 18.68 -1.40 7.88
CA HIS A 100 17.57 -0.51 8.27
C HIS A 100 17.60 0.84 7.53
N LEU A 101 18.79 1.42 7.29
CA LEU A 101 18.95 2.65 6.51
C LEU A 101 18.49 2.49 5.06
N ALA A 102 18.86 1.39 4.40
CA ALA A 102 18.43 1.12 3.04
C ALA A 102 16.90 0.93 2.96
N LEU A 103 16.29 0.33 3.99
CA LEU A 103 14.85 0.13 4.08
C LEU A 103 14.11 1.46 4.20
N ILE A 104 14.61 2.39 5.02
CA ILE A 104 14.04 3.73 5.16
C ILE A 104 14.18 4.51 3.85
N VAL A 105 15.38 4.56 3.26
CA VAL A 105 15.64 5.30 2.02
C VAL A 105 14.81 4.75 0.86
N LEU A 106 14.81 3.43 0.65
CA LEU A 106 14.00 2.77 -0.40
C LEU A 106 12.49 2.93 -0.15
N GLY A 107 12.05 2.87 1.12
CA GLY A 107 10.64 3.08 1.48
C GLY A 107 10.19 4.52 1.21
N MET A 108 10.99 5.50 1.59
CA MET A 108 10.67 6.91 1.34
C MET A 108 10.73 7.28 -0.14
N THR A 109 11.76 6.83 -0.86
CA THR A 109 11.91 7.13 -2.30
C THR A 109 10.93 6.35 -3.16
N GLY A 110 10.83 5.03 -2.96
CA GLY A 110 9.92 4.17 -3.72
C GLY A 110 8.46 4.42 -3.38
N GLY A 111 8.12 4.53 -2.11
CA GLY A 111 6.76 4.86 -1.66
C GLY A 111 6.33 6.25 -2.12
N GLY A 112 7.18 7.25 -1.93
CA GLY A 112 6.92 8.61 -2.39
C GLY A 112 6.74 8.70 -3.91
N ALA A 113 7.62 8.05 -4.68
CA ALA A 113 7.51 8.00 -6.14
C ALA A 113 6.23 7.30 -6.61
N THR A 114 5.83 6.21 -5.94
CA THR A 114 4.60 5.48 -6.28
C THR A 114 3.36 6.34 -5.99
N VAL A 115 3.32 7.01 -4.85
CA VAL A 115 2.22 7.92 -4.49
C VAL A 115 2.14 9.07 -5.49
N LEU A 116 3.27 9.69 -5.84
CA LEU A 116 3.31 10.75 -6.84
C LEU A 116 2.85 10.29 -8.21
N ALA A 117 3.32 9.13 -8.69
CA ALA A 117 2.91 8.57 -9.98
C ALA A 117 1.41 8.29 -10.01
N LEU A 118 0.86 7.75 -8.93
CA LEU A 118 -0.56 7.43 -8.82
C LEU A 118 -1.42 8.69 -8.77
N LEU A 119 -0.98 9.73 -8.07
CA LEU A 119 -1.66 11.03 -8.02
C LEU A 119 -1.63 11.73 -9.39
N VAL A 120 -0.50 11.69 -10.10
CA VAL A 120 -0.41 12.22 -11.47
C VAL A 120 -1.35 11.46 -12.41
N LEU A 121 -1.39 10.14 -12.31
CA LEU A 121 -2.28 9.32 -13.13
C LEU A 121 -3.75 9.64 -12.86
N LEU A 122 -4.12 9.84 -11.60
CA LEU A 122 -5.48 10.21 -11.18
C LEU A 122 -5.88 11.61 -11.69
N THR A 123 -4.99 12.58 -11.58
CA THR A 123 -5.27 13.95 -12.07
C THR A 123 -5.43 13.96 -13.58
N LEU A 124 -4.62 13.20 -14.32
CA LEU A 124 -4.76 13.03 -15.76
C LEU A 124 -6.06 12.31 -16.13
N ALA A 125 -6.42 11.24 -15.41
CA ALA A 125 -7.66 10.49 -15.65
C ALA A 125 -8.91 11.30 -15.32
N ALA A 126 -8.84 12.18 -14.30
CA ALA A 126 -9.92 13.07 -13.92
C ALA A 126 -10.03 14.35 -14.79
N GLY A 127 -9.10 14.57 -15.74
CA GLY A 127 -9.05 15.76 -16.58
C GLY A 127 -8.79 17.05 -15.81
N LEU A 128 -8.23 16.95 -14.59
CA LEU A 128 -7.91 18.10 -13.76
C LEU A 128 -6.58 18.74 -14.20
N PRO A 129 -6.47 20.09 -14.18
CA PRO A 129 -5.22 20.73 -14.52
C PRO A 129 -4.15 20.43 -13.47
N LEU A 130 -2.96 20.02 -13.93
CA LEU A 130 -1.80 19.71 -13.06
C LEU A 130 -1.43 20.85 -12.10
N SER A 131 -1.81 22.10 -12.42
CA SER A 131 -1.58 23.26 -11.56
C SER A 131 -2.38 23.23 -10.24
N SER A 132 -3.57 22.63 -10.23
CA SER A 132 -4.35 22.46 -9.01
C SER A 132 -3.69 21.47 -8.06
N PHE A 133 -3.16 20.39 -8.62
CA PHE A 133 -2.40 19.37 -7.88
C PHE A 133 -1.10 19.94 -7.29
N ALA A 134 -0.35 20.73 -8.06
CA ALA A 134 0.88 21.35 -7.57
C ALA A 134 0.62 22.28 -6.36
N ARG A 135 -0.52 23.00 -6.34
CA ARG A 135 -0.93 23.83 -5.20
C ARG A 135 -1.27 23.01 -3.97
N GLU A 136 -2.02 21.91 -4.13
CA GLU A 136 -2.36 21.03 -3.00
C GLU A 136 -1.12 20.36 -2.42
N LEU A 137 -0.19 19.94 -3.27
CA LEU A 137 1.08 19.35 -2.84
C LEU A 137 1.93 20.40 -2.06
N ALA A 138 1.99 21.63 -2.54
CA ALA A 138 2.70 22.72 -1.86
C ALA A 138 2.05 23.03 -0.48
N ASN A 139 0.74 23.05 -0.40
CA ASN A 139 0.01 23.23 0.86
C ASN A 139 0.24 22.09 1.85
N ALA A 140 0.22 20.84 1.37
CA ALA A 140 0.52 19.67 2.18
C ALA A 140 1.97 19.68 2.71
N TYR A 141 2.92 20.08 1.86
CA TYR A 141 4.32 20.23 2.26
C TYR A 141 4.51 21.30 3.33
N GLN A 142 3.84 22.45 3.20
CA GLN A 142 3.85 23.53 4.21
C GLN A 142 3.27 23.04 5.54
N GLY A 143 2.20 22.25 5.52
CA GLY A 143 1.62 21.64 6.71
C GLY A 143 2.59 20.70 7.43
N VAL A 144 3.28 19.85 6.69
CA VAL A 144 4.31 18.93 7.24
C VAL A 144 5.50 19.71 7.79
N ALA A 145 5.96 20.73 7.09
CA ALA A 145 7.06 21.59 7.53
C ALA A 145 6.71 22.35 8.82
N ALA A 146 5.48 22.86 8.94
CA ALA A 146 4.98 23.51 10.15
C ALA A 146 4.90 22.54 11.34
N LEU A 147 4.42 21.30 11.11
CA LEU A 147 4.41 20.23 12.12
C LEU A 147 5.82 19.85 12.59
N ALA A 148 6.76 19.71 11.66
CA ALA A 148 8.15 19.41 11.96
C ALA A 148 8.81 20.54 12.75
N GLY A 149 8.53 21.81 12.40
CA GLY A 149 9.01 22.99 13.14
C GLY A 149 8.43 23.06 14.55
N TRP A 150 7.15 22.72 14.73
CA TRP A 150 6.51 22.65 16.04
C TRP A 150 7.12 21.54 16.92
N LEU A 151 7.35 20.34 16.35
CA LEU A 151 8.01 19.24 17.07
C LEU A 151 9.46 19.57 17.44
N ALA A 152 10.21 20.23 16.57
CA ALA A 152 11.58 20.69 16.84
C ALA A 152 11.65 21.78 17.92
N GLY A 153 10.58 22.56 18.11
CA GLY A 153 10.47 23.55 19.18
C GLY A 153 10.08 22.98 20.54
N LEU A 154 9.70 21.70 20.59
CA LEU A 154 9.34 20.96 21.82
C LEU A 154 10.54 20.17 22.41
N LEU A 155 11.62 20.01 21.64
CA LEU A 155 12.87 19.33 22.02
C LEU A 155 13.95 20.34 22.38
#